data_c24a145b74dd7b4f79b6a1d467093819
#
_entry.id   c24a145b74dd7b4f79b6a1d467093819
#
_cell.length_a   1.000
_cell.length_b   1.000
_cell.length_c   1.000
_cell.angle_alpha   90.00
_cell.angle_beta   90.00
_cell.angle_gamma   90.00
#
_symmetry.space_group_name_H-M   'P 1'
#
loop_
_entity.id
_entity.type
_entity.pdbx_description
1 polymer ?
#
loop_
_entity_poly.entity_id
_entity_poly.type
_entity_poly.pdbx_seq_one_letter_code
_entity_poly.pdbx_strand_id
1 'polypeptide(L)'
;MRQFQNKISDIISRSGLNINTISKTSGISNTYLNKLVQGNINRPGKDKIASTLLALNFTIGEINAVLVDYDYRPLASPDIAEILNNNNKRKIEGNTLPLYESIHGKLLLAHMERLGGDKILVKETPSVLFMPEKLYFQDNITPEKIPDAREFYAELMRALFRERKKVFYRSIEKGCRFETFICRNCLESYLKRNLDPGLGDRSGNHRRLIVQYFANVLGAVKSNPDQHRIRIVDRCCHFVFQIQGADLAKPKVFFFGKQPIDHKANVMQQALQGFASDAATMIALYLQETELCRSTVIQEIEENYPDNFTRYISRQFSSMGLAMKLETAAEEVGRGGELVFF
;
A
#
# COMPACT_ATOMS: atom_id res chain seq x y z
N MET A 1 18.49 -37.84 -6.57
CA MET A 1 18.43 -37.14 -5.26
C MET A 1 19.49 -36.05 -5.05
N ARG A 2 20.71 -36.14 -5.57
CA ARG A 2 21.75 -35.10 -5.41
C ARG A 2 21.52 -33.79 -6.18
N GLN A 3 20.66 -33.76 -7.18
CA GLN A 3 20.44 -32.58 -8.04
C GLN A 3 19.68 -31.45 -7.38
N PHE A 4 18.87 -31.74 -6.36
CA PHE A 4 18.06 -30.73 -5.64
C PHE A 4 18.82 -29.94 -4.57
N GLN A 5 19.85 -30.58 -3.97
CA GLN A 5 20.62 -29.98 -2.87
C GLN A 5 21.41 -28.73 -3.25
N ASN A 6 21.85 -28.67 -4.52
CA ASN A 6 22.73 -27.57 -4.97
C ASN A 6 22.01 -26.31 -5.41
N LYS A 7 20.72 -26.41 -5.78
CA LYS A 7 20.04 -25.27 -6.43
C LYS A 7 19.93 -24.04 -5.53
N ILE A 8 19.48 -24.18 -4.29
CA ILE A 8 19.39 -23.06 -3.35
C ILE A 8 20.77 -22.57 -2.90
N SER A 9 21.71 -23.47 -2.70
CA SER A 9 23.10 -23.11 -2.41
C SER A 9 23.71 -22.27 -3.54
N ASP A 10 23.51 -22.68 -4.78
CA ASP A 10 23.95 -21.95 -5.95
C ASP A 10 23.30 -20.59 -6.10
N ILE A 11 22.00 -20.49 -5.83
CA ILE A 11 21.27 -19.23 -5.84
C ILE A 11 21.83 -18.26 -4.79
N ILE A 12 22.04 -18.74 -3.56
CA ILE A 12 22.63 -17.93 -2.48
C ILE A 12 24.04 -17.47 -2.87
N SER A 13 24.86 -18.37 -3.37
CA SER A 13 26.24 -18.06 -3.77
C SER A 13 26.32 -17.04 -4.90
N ARG A 14 25.41 -17.11 -5.89
CA ARG A 14 25.35 -16.18 -7.02
C ARG A 14 24.76 -14.83 -6.64
N SER A 15 24.02 -14.72 -5.53
CA SER A 15 23.38 -13.48 -5.12
C SER A 15 24.38 -12.39 -4.71
N GLY A 16 25.64 -12.75 -4.39
CA GLY A 16 26.64 -11.85 -3.86
C GLY A 16 26.36 -11.32 -2.45
N LEU A 17 25.24 -11.71 -1.84
CA LEU A 17 24.88 -11.29 -0.49
C LEU A 17 25.52 -12.21 0.55
N ASN A 18 26.00 -11.60 1.64
CA ASN A 18 26.53 -12.41 2.74
C ASN A 18 25.38 -13.05 3.56
N ILE A 19 25.69 -14.15 4.23
CA ILE A 19 24.74 -14.93 5.04
C ILE A 19 24.06 -14.08 6.13
N ASN A 20 24.79 -13.13 6.74
CA ASN A 20 24.23 -12.24 7.74
C ASN A 20 23.13 -11.35 7.15
N THR A 21 23.35 -10.81 5.95
CA THR A 21 22.35 -10.01 5.25
C THR A 21 21.12 -10.86 4.93
N ILE A 22 21.31 -12.05 4.36
CA ILE A 22 20.22 -12.98 4.04
C ILE A 22 19.47 -13.38 5.31
N SER A 23 20.18 -13.71 6.40
CA SER A 23 19.59 -14.03 7.69
C SER A 23 18.74 -12.89 8.23
N LYS A 24 19.29 -11.68 8.24
CA LYS A 24 18.56 -10.47 8.63
C LYS A 24 17.32 -10.25 7.76
N THR A 25 17.38 -10.47 6.47
CA THR A 25 16.29 -10.25 5.53
C THR A 25 15.28 -11.39 5.49
N SER A 26 15.66 -12.65 5.61
CA SER A 26 14.77 -13.80 5.60
C SER A 26 14.14 -14.17 6.96
N GLY A 27 14.73 -13.74 8.09
CA GLY A 27 14.38 -14.21 9.43
C GLY A 27 14.88 -15.62 9.76
N ILE A 28 15.69 -16.19 8.89
CA ILE A 28 16.28 -17.51 9.06
C ILE A 28 17.63 -17.35 9.76
N SER A 29 17.91 -18.20 10.75
CA SER A 29 19.18 -18.09 11.48
C SER A 29 20.38 -18.33 10.59
N ASN A 30 21.50 -17.65 10.87
CA ASN A 30 22.79 -17.87 10.18
C ASN A 30 23.21 -19.35 10.19
N THR A 31 23.00 -20.03 11.30
CA THR A 31 23.32 -21.45 11.44
C THR A 31 22.54 -22.33 10.43
N TYR A 32 21.26 -22.03 10.24
CA TYR A 32 20.44 -22.73 9.27
C TYR A 32 20.87 -22.44 7.84
N LEU A 33 21.11 -21.17 7.51
CA LEU A 33 21.56 -20.76 6.17
C LEU A 33 22.93 -21.34 5.84
N ASN A 34 23.87 -21.39 6.78
CA ASN A 34 25.17 -22.03 6.58
C ASN A 34 25.02 -23.53 6.31
N LYS A 35 24.17 -24.24 7.07
CA LYS A 35 23.89 -25.66 6.81
C LYS A 35 23.25 -25.87 5.45
N LEU A 36 22.40 -24.95 5.01
CA LEU A 36 21.73 -24.98 3.70
C LEU A 36 22.76 -24.81 2.57
N VAL A 37 23.64 -23.81 2.69
CA VAL A 37 24.71 -23.55 1.70
C VAL A 37 25.71 -24.71 1.64
N GLN A 38 26.04 -25.32 2.77
CA GLN A 38 26.93 -26.47 2.86
C GLN A 38 26.30 -27.78 2.36
N GLY A 39 25.00 -27.76 1.98
CA GLY A 39 24.30 -28.96 1.55
C GLY A 39 23.97 -29.94 2.68
N ASN A 40 24.09 -29.51 3.93
CA ASN A 40 23.80 -30.35 5.11
C ASN A 40 22.29 -30.48 5.41
N ILE A 41 21.43 -29.86 4.60
CA ILE A 41 19.98 -29.95 4.69
C ILE A 41 19.46 -30.57 3.39
N ASN A 42 19.04 -31.82 3.47
CA ASN A 42 18.60 -32.57 2.29
C ASN A 42 17.28 -32.06 1.71
N ARG A 43 16.36 -31.58 2.55
CA ARG A 43 15.06 -31.02 2.13
C ARG A 43 14.71 -29.83 3.02
N PRO A 44 15.06 -28.61 2.61
CA PRO A 44 14.65 -27.41 3.35
C PRO A 44 13.13 -27.28 3.34
N GLY A 45 12.55 -26.81 4.43
CA GLY A 45 11.11 -26.57 4.51
C GLY A 45 10.64 -25.54 3.49
N LYS A 46 9.40 -25.67 3.04
CA LYS A 46 8.75 -24.76 2.06
C LYS A 46 8.87 -23.29 2.49
N ASP A 47 8.59 -22.99 3.76
CA ASP A 47 8.69 -21.67 4.37
C ASP A 47 10.13 -21.13 4.34
N LYS A 48 11.13 -22.00 4.56
CA LYS A 48 12.55 -21.61 4.56
C LYS A 48 13.06 -21.32 3.14
N ILE A 49 12.64 -22.13 2.16
CA ILE A 49 12.93 -21.86 0.74
C ILE A 49 12.35 -20.51 0.35
N ALA A 50 11.05 -20.32 0.57
CA ALA A 50 10.36 -19.11 0.18
C ALA A 50 10.90 -17.87 0.88
N SER A 51 11.14 -17.93 2.20
CA SER A 51 11.72 -16.81 2.94
C SER A 51 13.14 -16.45 2.49
N THR A 52 13.97 -17.44 2.13
CA THR A 52 15.31 -17.22 1.60
C THR A 52 15.22 -16.52 0.24
N LEU A 53 14.40 -17.03 -0.67
CA LEU A 53 14.27 -16.48 -2.01
C LEU A 53 13.64 -15.09 -2.02
N LEU A 54 12.64 -14.83 -1.15
CA LEU A 54 12.12 -13.48 -0.93
C LEU A 54 13.20 -12.52 -0.45
N ALA A 55 14.08 -12.96 0.45
CA ALA A 55 15.21 -12.15 0.92
C ALA A 55 16.24 -11.87 -0.18
N LEU A 56 16.27 -12.69 -1.23
CA LEU A 56 17.09 -12.52 -2.41
C LEU A 56 16.34 -11.81 -3.56
N ASN A 57 15.16 -11.25 -3.27
CA ASN A 57 14.32 -10.50 -4.22
C ASN A 57 13.75 -11.32 -5.38
N PHE A 58 13.57 -12.61 -5.18
CA PHE A 58 12.86 -13.45 -6.15
C PHE A 58 11.37 -13.15 -6.14
N THR A 59 10.77 -13.16 -7.31
CA THR A 59 9.31 -13.04 -7.50
C THR A 59 8.60 -14.30 -7.00
N ILE A 60 7.29 -14.18 -6.73
CA ILE A 60 6.49 -15.37 -6.35
C ILE A 60 6.49 -16.43 -7.45
N GLY A 61 6.47 -16.01 -8.72
CA GLY A 61 6.57 -16.94 -9.84
C GLY A 61 7.88 -17.75 -9.83
N GLU A 62 9.01 -17.07 -9.64
CA GLU A 62 10.32 -17.71 -9.54
C GLU A 62 10.43 -18.59 -8.28
N ILE A 63 9.88 -18.14 -7.16
CA ILE A 63 9.81 -18.93 -5.92
C ILE A 63 9.01 -20.21 -6.16
N ASN A 64 7.85 -20.08 -6.80
CA ASN A 64 7.00 -21.23 -7.12
C ASN A 64 7.71 -22.23 -8.05
N ALA A 65 8.45 -21.74 -9.05
CA ALA A 65 9.26 -22.61 -9.92
C ALA A 65 10.31 -23.39 -9.10
N VAL A 66 11.00 -22.72 -8.17
CA VAL A 66 11.96 -23.39 -7.28
C VAL A 66 11.27 -24.37 -6.34
N LEU A 67 10.10 -24.02 -5.79
CA LEU A 67 9.34 -24.92 -4.90
C LEU A 67 8.91 -26.20 -5.60
N VAL A 68 8.48 -26.11 -6.85
CA VAL A 68 8.12 -27.29 -7.67
C VAL A 68 9.32 -28.22 -7.86
N ASP A 69 10.53 -27.67 -8.04
CA ASP A 69 11.76 -28.49 -8.12
C ASP A 69 12.06 -29.25 -6.82
N TYR A 70 11.52 -28.80 -5.68
CA TYR A 70 11.62 -29.49 -4.38
C TYR A 70 10.38 -30.33 -4.04
N ASP A 71 9.53 -30.62 -5.02
CA ASP A 71 8.26 -31.33 -4.84
C ASP A 71 7.30 -30.64 -3.84
N TYR A 72 7.35 -29.33 -3.76
CA TYR A 72 6.38 -28.53 -3.02
C TYR A 72 5.33 -27.96 -3.95
N ARG A 73 4.09 -27.91 -3.47
CA ARG A 73 3.06 -27.12 -4.16
C ARG A 73 3.45 -25.64 -4.18
N PRO A 74 3.05 -24.88 -5.20
CA PRO A 74 3.18 -23.43 -5.23
C PRO A 74 2.67 -22.76 -3.94
N LEU A 75 3.16 -21.56 -3.68
CA LEU A 75 2.69 -20.76 -2.54
C LEU A 75 1.23 -20.41 -2.73
N ALA A 76 0.43 -20.73 -1.74
CA ALA A 76 -0.92 -20.23 -1.58
C ALA A 76 -0.91 -18.96 -0.70
N SER A 77 -1.97 -18.15 -0.70
CA SER A 77 -2.02 -16.90 0.07
C SER A 77 -1.80 -17.06 1.56
N PRO A 78 -2.33 -18.12 2.23
CA PRO A 78 -1.99 -18.33 3.62
C PRO A 78 -0.50 -18.51 3.85
N ASP A 79 0.18 -19.27 2.96
CA ASP A 79 1.62 -19.47 3.02
C ASP A 79 2.38 -18.13 2.90
N ILE A 80 1.96 -17.29 1.96
CA ILE A 80 2.57 -15.96 1.73
C ILE A 80 2.32 -15.07 2.94
N ALA A 81 1.10 -15.01 3.43
CA ALA A 81 0.74 -14.21 4.60
C ALA A 81 1.52 -14.65 5.84
N GLU A 82 1.69 -15.95 6.05
CA GLU A 82 2.47 -16.49 7.16
C GLU A 82 3.96 -16.16 7.04
N ILE A 83 4.55 -16.37 5.86
CA ILE A 83 5.96 -16.03 5.59
C ILE A 83 6.22 -14.55 5.84
N LEU A 84 5.35 -13.66 5.35
CA LEU A 84 5.46 -12.22 5.54
C LEU A 84 5.27 -11.83 7.01
N ASN A 85 4.30 -12.43 7.70
CA ASN A 85 4.10 -12.21 9.13
C ASN A 85 5.30 -12.65 9.97
N ASN A 86 5.86 -13.82 9.68
CA ASN A 86 7.03 -14.34 10.39
C ASN A 86 8.28 -13.52 10.12
N ASN A 87 8.48 -13.05 8.89
CA ASN A 87 9.57 -12.16 8.53
C ASN A 87 9.40 -10.77 9.17
N ASN A 88 8.19 -10.24 9.23
CA ASN A 88 7.92 -8.91 9.79
C ASN A 88 8.02 -8.86 11.31
N LYS A 89 7.64 -9.92 12.03
CA LYS A 89 7.73 -9.94 13.51
C LYS A 89 9.14 -9.74 14.06
N ARG A 90 10.17 -10.05 13.27
CA ARG A 90 11.58 -10.01 13.74
C ARG A 90 12.37 -8.80 13.25
N LYS A 91 11.88 -7.99 12.29
CA LYS A 91 12.78 -7.21 11.44
C LYS A 91 12.44 -5.76 11.14
N ILE A 92 11.32 -5.28 11.61
CA ILE A 92 11.02 -3.87 11.39
C ILE A 92 11.85 -2.96 12.32
N GLU A 93 12.80 -3.51 13.06
CA GLU A 93 13.70 -2.71 13.93
C GLU A 93 15.00 -2.35 13.20
N GLY A 94 15.03 -1.14 12.66
CA GLY A 94 16.24 -0.53 12.08
C GLY A 94 16.57 -0.94 10.64
N ASN A 95 15.61 -1.47 9.86
CA ASN A 95 15.85 -1.96 8.51
C ASN A 95 14.95 -1.31 7.47
N THR A 96 15.46 -1.22 6.26
CA THR A 96 14.69 -0.87 5.07
C THR A 96 14.40 -2.13 4.28
N LEU A 97 13.11 -2.42 4.06
CA LEU A 97 12.63 -3.56 3.28
C LEU A 97 12.22 -3.07 1.89
N PRO A 98 12.91 -3.51 0.82
CA PRO A 98 12.48 -3.20 -0.53
C PRO A 98 11.18 -3.96 -0.89
N LEU A 99 10.35 -3.32 -1.69
CA LEU A 99 9.06 -3.84 -2.14
C LEU A 99 9.06 -3.94 -3.65
N TYR A 100 9.02 -5.15 -4.17
CA TYR A 100 9.03 -5.43 -5.60
C TYR A 100 7.65 -5.80 -6.14
N GLU A 101 6.75 -6.24 -5.27
CA GLU A 101 5.39 -6.63 -5.65
C GLU A 101 4.33 -5.87 -4.88
N SER A 102 3.29 -5.46 -5.58
CA SER A 102 2.16 -4.71 -5.02
C SER A 102 1.48 -5.44 -3.86
N ILE A 103 1.39 -6.77 -3.91
CA ILE A 103 0.74 -7.55 -2.85
C ILE A 103 1.54 -7.55 -1.56
N HIS A 104 2.86 -7.72 -1.64
CA HIS A 104 3.74 -7.67 -0.47
C HIS A 104 3.67 -6.29 0.20
N GLY A 105 3.67 -5.23 -0.61
CA GLY A 105 3.51 -3.88 -0.13
C GLY A 105 2.19 -3.68 0.60
N LYS A 106 1.08 -4.21 0.09
CA LYS A 106 -0.25 -4.09 0.72
C LYS A 106 -0.37 -4.89 2.02
N LEU A 107 0.23 -6.09 2.07
CA LEU A 107 0.30 -6.90 3.30
C LEU A 107 1.13 -6.22 4.38
N LEU A 108 2.31 -5.71 4.01
CA LEU A 108 3.18 -4.98 4.92
C LEU A 108 2.52 -3.70 5.43
N LEU A 109 1.85 -2.96 4.55
CA LEU A 109 1.11 -1.77 4.92
C LEU A 109 -0.03 -2.10 5.90
N ALA A 110 -0.79 -3.17 5.66
CA ALA A 110 -1.82 -3.62 6.58
C ALA A 110 -1.25 -3.99 7.96
N HIS A 111 -0.07 -4.61 7.97
CA HIS A 111 0.63 -4.90 9.23
C HIS A 111 1.07 -3.63 9.96
N MET A 112 1.68 -2.69 9.25
CA MET A 112 2.12 -1.41 9.82
C MET A 112 0.94 -0.62 10.40
N GLU A 113 -0.18 -0.58 9.70
CA GLU A 113 -1.39 0.12 10.14
C GLU A 113 -1.93 -0.40 11.48
N ARG A 114 -1.74 -1.70 11.78
CA ARG A 114 -2.12 -2.30 13.08
C ARG A 114 -1.30 -1.81 14.27
N LEU A 115 -0.12 -1.24 14.03
CA LEU A 115 0.72 -0.69 15.09
C LEU A 115 0.07 0.54 15.76
N GLY A 116 -0.92 1.15 15.11
CA GLY A 116 -1.61 2.34 15.62
C GLY A 116 -0.78 3.61 15.50
N GLY A 117 -1.15 4.61 16.30
CA GLY A 117 -0.52 5.94 16.31
C GLY A 117 -0.96 6.84 15.15
N ASP A 118 -0.53 8.09 15.23
CA ASP A 118 -0.84 9.12 14.25
C ASP A 118 -0.24 8.79 12.88
N LYS A 119 -0.94 9.19 11.82
CA LYS A 119 -0.51 8.93 10.44
C LYS A 119 -0.32 10.22 9.66
N ILE A 120 0.77 10.27 8.92
CA ILE A 120 1.02 11.31 7.92
C ILE A 120 1.04 10.63 6.55
N LEU A 121 0.25 11.16 5.63
CA LEU A 121 0.10 10.61 4.27
C LEU A 121 0.38 11.69 3.23
N VAL A 122 1.26 11.42 2.29
CA VAL A 122 1.45 12.23 1.09
C VAL A 122 0.99 11.40 -0.09
N LYS A 123 -0.06 11.87 -0.79
CA LYS A 123 -0.78 11.08 -1.79
C LYS A 123 -1.25 11.95 -2.96
N GLU A 124 -1.67 11.29 -4.04
CA GLU A 124 -2.29 11.94 -5.20
C GLU A 124 -3.79 12.15 -5.02
N THR A 125 -4.42 11.28 -4.23
CA THR A 125 -5.86 11.26 -3.96
C THR A 125 -6.08 10.93 -2.48
N PRO A 126 -7.26 11.17 -1.92
CA PRO A 126 -7.61 10.71 -0.58
C PRO A 126 -7.33 9.21 -0.41
N SER A 127 -7.35 8.73 0.83
CA SER A 127 -7.07 7.32 1.09
C SER A 127 -8.04 6.40 0.34
N VAL A 128 -7.49 5.37 -0.30
CA VAL A 128 -8.27 4.32 -0.97
C VAL A 128 -9.23 3.59 -0.03
N LEU A 129 -9.02 3.71 1.29
CA LEU A 129 -9.91 3.12 2.30
C LEU A 129 -11.32 3.74 2.31
N PHE A 130 -11.49 4.93 1.73
CA PHE A 130 -12.79 5.55 1.53
C PHE A 130 -13.49 5.09 0.24
N MET A 131 -12.78 4.40 -0.64
CA MET A 131 -13.39 3.89 -1.87
C MET A 131 -14.48 2.87 -1.55
N PRO A 132 -15.61 2.89 -2.30
CA PRO A 132 -16.49 1.74 -2.37
C PRO A 132 -15.69 0.50 -2.81
N GLU A 133 -15.97 -0.66 -2.23
CA GLU A 133 -15.24 -1.89 -2.52
C GLU A 133 -15.19 -2.18 -4.02
N LYS A 134 -16.30 -2.00 -4.72
CA LYS A 134 -16.40 -2.18 -6.17
C LYS A 134 -15.43 -1.29 -6.94
N LEU A 135 -15.28 -0.02 -6.56
CA LEU A 135 -14.35 0.90 -7.20
C LEU A 135 -12.91 0.48 -6.94
N TYR A 136 -12.60 0.14 -5.68
CA TYR A 136 -11.27 -0.34 -5.31
C TYR A 136 -10.83 -1.54 -6.16
N PHE A 137 -11.76 -2.49 -6.41
CA PHE A 137 -11.46 -3.66 -7.22
C PHE A 137 -11.32 -3.33 -8.69
N GLN A 138 -12.17 -2.47 -9.25
CA GLN A 138 -12.06 -2.04 -10.65
C GLN A 138 -10.70 -1.38 -10.93
N ASP A 139 -10.18 -0.60 -9.99
CA ASP A 139 -8.93 0.13 -10.17
C ASP A 139 -7.66 -0.69 -9.84
N ASN A 140 -7.78 -1.72 -8.99
CA ASN A 140 -6.62 -2.45 -8.48
C ASN A 140 -6.52 -3.91 -8.95
N ILE A 141 -7.60 -4.47 -9.50
CA ILE A 141 -7.63 -5.87 -9.95
C ILE A 141 -8.00 -5.89 -11.43
N THR A 142 -7.05 -5.50 -12.27
CA THR A 142 -7.21 -5.65 -13.72
C THR A 142 -6.56 -6.95 -14.20
N PRO A 143 -7.08 -7.57 -15.28
CA PRO A 143 -6.48 -8.78 -15.86
C PRO A 143 -4.99 -8.66 -16.16
N GLU A 144 -4.55 -7.45 -16.55
CA GLU A 144 -3.15 -7.18 -16.87
C GLU A 144 -2.24 -7.18 -15.64
N LYS A 145 -2.80 -6.90 -14.46
CA LYS A 145 -2.06 -6.87 -13.20
C LYS A 145 -1.96 -8.25 -12.54
N ILE A 146 -2.74 -9.24 -13.01
CA ILE A 146 -2.85 -10.54 -12.35
C ILE A 146 -3.06 -11.65 -13.40
N PRO A 147 -1.98 -12.18 -14.01
CA PRO A 147 -2.11 -13.14 -15.11
C PRO A 147 -2.69 -14.49 -14.69
N ASP A 148 -2.28 -15.08 -13.58
CA ASP A 148 -2.45 -16.54 -13.37
C ASP A 148 -3.20 -16.99 -12.11
N ALA A 149 -3.64 -16.08 -11.23
CA ALA A 149 -4.29 -16.47 -9.97
C ALA A 149 -5.49 -15.56 -9.63
N ARG A 150 -6.37 -15.32 -10.60
CA ARG A 150 -7.39 -14.27 -10.56
C ARG A 150 -8.32 -14.32 -9.35
N GLU A 151 -8.93 -15.47 -9.07
CA GLU A 151 -9.94 -15.57 -8.00
C GLU A 151 -9.30 -15.39 -6.63
N PHE A 152 -8.25 -16.10 -6.40
CA PHE A 152 -7.58 -16.13 -5.12
C PHE A 152 -6.91 -14.79 -4.75
N TYR A 153 -6.24 -14.14 -5.72
CA TYR A 153 -5.69 -12.80 -5.52
C TYR A 153 -6.79 -11.78 -5.26
N ALA A 154 -7.91 -11.88 -5.97
CA ALA A 154 -9.07 -11.02 -5.75
C ALA A 154 -9.63 -11.18 -4.33
N GLU A 155 -9.77 -12.41 -3.84
CA GLU A 155 -10.22 -12.68 -2.47
C GLU A 155 -9.25 -12.16 -1.41
N LEU A 156 -7.94 -12.37 -1.61
CA LEU A 156 -6.93 -11.83 -0.71
C LEU A 156 -6.95 -10.31 -0.67
N MET A 157 -7.02 -9.66 -1.83
CA MET A 157 -7.13 -8.21 -1.91
C MET A 157 -8.41 -7.69 -1.23
N ARG A 158 -9.52 -8.44 -1.35
CA ARG A 158 -10.77 -8.12 -0.67
C ARG A 158 -10.64 -8.22 0.84
N ALA A 159 -10.07 -9.31 1.31
CA ALA A 159 -9.81 -9.53 2.73
C ALA A 159 -8.90 -8.44 3.31
N LEU A 160 -7.79 -8.11 2.62
CA LEU A 160 -6.87 -7.05 3.04
C LEU A 160 -7.53 -5.67 3.06
N PHE A 161 -8.30 -5.35 2.05
CA PHE A 161 -9.01 -4.07 1.98
C PHE A 161 -9.98 -3.91 3.16
N ARG A 162 -10.78 -4.96 3.44
CA ARG A 162 -11.72 -4.98 4.58
C ARG A 162 -10.99 -4.90 5.92
N GLU A 163 -9.90 -5.64 6.08
CA GLU A 163 -9.11 -5.61 7.31
C GLU A 163 -8.48 -4.23 7.54
N ARG A 164 -7.89 -3.62 6.51
CA ARG A 164 -7.34 -2.27 6.60
C ARG A 164 -8.40 -1.24 6.95
N LYS A 165 -9.61 -1.35 6.38
CA LYS A 165 -10.74 -0.51 6.78
C LYS A 165 -11.06 -0.65 8.26
N LYS A 166 -11.19 -1.87 8.78
CA LYS A 166 -11.43 -2.11 10.22
C LYS A 166 -10.35 -1.48 11.10
N VAL A 167 -9.08 -1.65 10.72
CA VAL A 167 -7.96 -1.04 11.44
C VAL A 167 -8.02 0.48 11.40
N PHE A 168 -8.36 1.06 10.26
CA PHE A 168 -8.51 2.50 10.09
C PHE A 168 -9.55 3.07 11.04
N TYR A 169 -10.78 2.51 11.06
CA TYR A 169 -11.84 3.00 11.96
C TYR A 169 -11.50 2.82 13.43
N ARG A 170 -10.96 1.67 13.81
CA ARG A 170 -10.47 1.46 15.19
C ARG A 170 -9.39 2.47 15.59
N SER A 171 -8.57 2.92 14.66
CA SER A 171 -7.56 3.94 14.93
C SER A 171 -8.21 5.31 15.18
N ILE A 172 -9.25 5.67 14.42
CA ILE A 172 -10.04 6.88 14.67
C ILE A 172 -10.72 6.80 16.03
N GLU A 173 -11.40 5.70 16.36
CA GLU A 173 -12.05 5.47 17.66
C GLU A 173 -11.06 5.61 18.84
N LYS A 174 -9.80 5.24 18.63
CA LYS A 174 -8.70 5.39 19.59
C LYS A 174 -8.11 6.81 19.65
N GLY A 175 -8.62 7.74 18.87
CA GLY A 175 -8.14 9.11 18.84
C GLY A 175 -6.89 9.36 18.01
N CYS A 176 -6.45 8.40 17.18
CA CYS A 176 -5.31 8.62 16.28
C CYS A 176 -5.64 9.69 15.23
N ARG A 177 -4.67 10.54 14.92
CA ARG A 177 -4.79 11.60 13.92
C ARG A 177 -4.26 11.16 12.57
N PHE A 178 -4.92 11.65 11.52
CA PHE A 178 -4.58 11.39 10.12
C PHE A 178 -4.40 12.72 9.41
N GLU A 179 -3.16 13.09 9.12
CA GLU A 179 -2.83 14.26 8.31
C GLU A 179 -2.50 13.80 6.89
N THR A 180 -3.26 14.26 5.91
CA THR A 180 -3.10 13.86 4.51
C THR A 180 -2.79 15.08 3.66
N PHE A 181 -1.69 15.04 2.90
CA PHE A 181 -1.30 16.05 1.93
C PHE A 181 -1.58 15.54 0.52
N ILE A 182 -2.28 16.32 -0.28
CA ILE A 182 -2.68 15.95 -1.65
C ILE A 182 -2.26 17.06 -2.60
N CYS A 183 -1.48 16.71 -3.62
CA CYS A 183 -1.13 17.64 -4.69
C CYS A 183 -2.38 18.06 -5.47
N ARG A 184 -2.61 19.38 -5.60
CA ARG A 184 -3.72 19.96 -6.35
C ARG A 184 -3.80 19.42 -7.77
N ASN A 185 -2.72 19.50 -8.53
CA ASN A 185 -2.70 19.07 -9.92
C ASN A 185 -2.98 17.57 -10.11
N CYS A 186 -2.47 16.74 -9.19
CA CYS A 186 -2.74 15.30 -9.20
C CYS A 186 -4.23 15.00 -8.93
N LEU A 187 -4.82 15.71 -7.96
CA LEU A 187 -6.22 15.55 -7.60
C LEU A 187 -7.14 16.02 -8.75
N GLU A 188 -6.88 17.18 -9.33
CA GLU A 188 -7.64 17.72 -10.47
C GLU A 188 -7.54 16.78 -11.68
N SER A 189 -6.34 16.28 -11.99
CA SER A 189 -6.13 15.32 -13.06
C SER A 189 -6.89 14.01 -12.80
N TYR A 190 -6.92 13.55 -11.55
CA TYR A 190 -7.70 12.37 -11.18
C TYR A 190 -9.20 12.60 -11.37
N LEU A 191 -9.74 13.72 -10.86
CA LEU A 191 -11.16 14.08 -11.01
C LEU A 191 -11.56 14.20 -12.48
N LYS A 192 -10.78 14.96 -13.26
CA LYS A 192 -11.02 15.15 -14.70
C LYS A 192 -11.07 13.81 -15.43
N ARG A 193 -10.07 12.95 -15.24
CA ARG A 193 -9.98 11.64 -15.92
C ARG A 193 -11.14 10.71 -15.57
N ASN A 194 -11.70 10.81 -14.36
CA ASN A 194 -12.71 9.89 -13.87
C ASN A 194 -14.15 10.42 -13.97
N LEU A 195 -14.33 11.73 -14.04
CA LEU A 195 -15.65 12.37 -14.04
C LEU A 195 -16.02 13.06 -15.36
N ASP A 196 -15.05 13.47 -16.19
CA ASP A 196 -15.31 14.12 -17.46
C ASP A 196 -15.93 13.13 -18.45
N PRO A 197 -17.14 13.44 -18.97
CA PRO A 197 -17.82 12.59 -19.95
C PRO A 197 -17.06 12.46 -21.28
N GLY A 198 -16.25 13.47 -21.65
CA GLY A 198 -15.54 13.53 -22.92
C GLY A 198 -14.20 12.78 -22.95
N LEU A 199 -13.67 12.39 -21.80
CA LEU A 199 -12.31 11.84 -21.68
C LEU A 199 -12.21 10.32 -21.51
N GLY A 200 -13.29 9.57 -21.59
CA GLY A 200 -13.15 8.11 -21.44
C GLY A 200 -14.44 7.31 -21.56
N ASP A 201 -14.24 6.08 -21.94
CA ASP A 201 -15.25 5.03 -22.10
C ASP A 201 -15.78 4.48 -20.73
N ARG A 202 -15.70 5.32 -19.68
CA ARG A 202 -16.09 4.89 -18.32
C ARG A 202 -17.60 4.99 -18.14
N SER A 203 -18.21 3.87 -17.79
CA SER A 203 -19.66 3.75 -17.59
C SER A 203 -20.18 4.75 -16.55
N GLY A 204 -21.47 5.14 -16.66
CA GLY A 204 -22.13 5.98 -15.66
C GLY A 204 -22.03 5.43 -14.23
N ASN A 205 -21.93 4.10 -14.11
CA ASN A 205 -21.70 3.42 -12.82
C ASN A 205 -20.33 3.73 -12.22
N HIS A 206 -19.26 3.81 -13.01
CA HIS A 206 -17.94 4.19 -12.51
C HIS A 206 -17.93 5.61 -11.93
N ARG A 207 -18.56 6.57 -12.64
CA ARG A 207 -18.69 7.95 -12.14
C ARG A 207 -19.47 8.01 -10.84
N ARG A 208 -20.56 7.25 -10.71
CA ARG A 208 -21.31 7.14 -9.44
C ARG A 208 -20.42 6.66 -8.29
N LEU A 209 -19.59 5.67 -8.52
CA LEU A 209 -18.67 5.16 -7.52
C LEU A 209 -17.58 6.19 -7.12
N ILE A 210 -17.11 7.04 -8.06
CA ILE A 210 -16.20 8.15 -7.76
C ILE A 210 -16.91 9.21 -6.91
N VAL A 211 -18.16 9.58 -7.24
CA VAL A 211 -18.95 10.50 -6.41
C VAL A 211 -19.11 9.94 -4.99
N GLN A 212 -19.47 8.66 -4.85
CA GLN A 212 -19.57 7.99 -3.56
C GLN A 212 -18.25 7.97 -2.79
N TYR A 213 -17.13 7.76 -3.46
CA TYR A 213 -15.80 7.82 -2.85
C TYR A 213 -15.55 9.19 -2.18
N PHE A 214 -15.80 10.27 -2.91
CA PHE A 214 -15.60 11.61 -2.36
C PHE A 214 -16.63 11.95 -1.28
N ALA A 215 -17.87 11.49 -1.40
CA ALA A 215 -18.87 11.62 -0.34
C ALA A 215 -18.42 10.93 0.96
N ASN A 216 -17.85 9.72 0.87
CA ASN A 216 -17.28 9.02 2.03
C ASN A 216 -16.13 9.80 2.67
N VAL A 217 -15.24 10.40 1.86
CA VAL A 217 -14.13 11.25 2.36
C VAL A 217 -14.69 12.47 3.09
N LEU A 218 -15.66 13.17 2.50
CA LEU A 218 -16.28 14.36 3.11
C LEU A 218 -17.00 14.01 4.39
N GLY A 219 -17.72 12.88 4.42
CA GLY A 219 -18.36 12.37 5.63
C GLY A 219 -17.36 12.12 6.76
N ALA A 220 -16.23 11.47 6.45
CA ALA A 220 -15.18 11.20 7.43
C ALA A 220 -14.51 12.46 7.99
N VAL A 221 -14.21 13.44 7.13
CA VAL A 221 -13.64 14.74 7.53
C VAL A 221 -14.62 15.51 8.41
N LYS A 222 -15.91 15.56 8.05
CA LYS A 222 -16.94 16.23 8.84
C LYS A 222 -17.18 15.59 10.22
N SER A 223 -17.19 14.25 10.26
CA SER A 223 -17.45 13.52 11.50
C SER A 223 -16.27 13.54 12.48
N ASN A 224 -15.05 13.72 11.98
CA ASN A 224 -13.84 13.65 12.80
C ASN A 224 -12.83 14.75 12.39
N PRO A 225 -13.18 16.05 12.49
CA PRO A 225 -12.38 17.15 11.96
C PRO A 225 -11.01 17.27 12.63
N ASP A 226 -10.91 16.95 13.91
CA ASP A 226 -9.67 17.03 14.68
C ASP A 226 -8.73 15.84 14.41
N GLN A 227 -9.29 14.72 13.97
CA GLN A 227 -8.56 13.48 13.76
C GLN A 227 -8.26 13.24 12.28
N HIS A 228 -9.07 13.78 11.37
CA HIS A 228 -8.92 13.53 9.95
C HIS A 228 -8.78 14.83 9.15
N ARG A 229 -7.54 15.24 8.93
CA ARG A 229 -7.20 16.50 8.26
C ARG A 229 -6.63 16.23 6.87
N ILE A 230 -7.26 16.82 5.85
CA ILE A 230 -6.76 16.78 4.46
C ILE A 230 -6.34 18.18 4.05
N ARG A 231 -5.10 18.30 3.57
CA ARG A 231 -4.51 19.56 3.10
C ARG A 231 -4.15 19.45 1.62
N ILE A 232 -4.57 20.45 0.85
CA ILE A 232 -4.20 20.57 -0.56
C ILE A 232 -2.92 21.38 -0.66
N VAL A 233 -1.93 20.84 -1.39
CA VAL A 233 -0.63 21.46 -1.56
C VAL A 233 -0.38 21.82 -3.03
N ASP A 234 0.34 22.91 -3.25
CA ASP A 234 0.72 23.39 -4.60
C ASP A 234 2.07 22.81 -5.06
N ARG A 235 2.44 21.69 -4.47
CA ARG A 235 3.66 20.93 -4.80
C ARG A 235 3.27 19.58 -5.36
N CYS A 236 3.82 19.24 -6.55
CA CYS A 236 3.71 17.87 -7.04
C CYS A 236 4.64 16.96 -6.21
N CYS A 237 4.06 16.13 -5.38
CA CYS A 237 4.81 15.11 -4.66
C CYS A 237 5.12 13.98 -5.64
N HIS A 238 6.39 13.86 -6.05
CA HIS A 238 6.85 12.77 -6.92
C HIS A 238 6.74 11.41 -6.23
N PHE A 239 6.51 11.43 -4.91
CA PHE A 239 6.49 10.24 -4.07
C PHE A 239 5.18 10.15 -3.30
N VAL A 240 4.63 8.95 -3.25
CA VAL A 240 3.53 8.60 -2.36
C VAL A 240 4.12 7.89 -1.16
N PHE A 241 3.91 8.41 0.03
CA PHE A 241 4.41 7.77 1.26
C PHE A 241 3.41 7.89 2.41
N GLN A 242 3.62 7.06 3.41
CA GLN A 242 2.90 7.07 4.68
C GLN A 242 3.91 6.94 5.82
N ILE A 243 3.80 7.82 6.81
CA ILE A 243 4.46 7.66 8.10
C ILE A 243 3.40 7.12 9.06
N GLN A 244 3.67 5.97 9.66
CA GLN A 244 2.81 5.32 10.64
C GLN A 244 3.40 5.49 12.03
N GLY A 245 2.56 5.89 13.01
CA GLY A 245 2.99 6.11 14.38
C GLY A 245 3.89 7.35 14.51
N ALA A 246 3.52 8.44 13.84
CA ALA A 246 4.29 9.68 13.87
C ALA A 246 4.46 10.26 15.29
N ASP A 247 3.53 9.93 16.20
CA ASP A 247 3.53 10.26 17.62
C ASP A 247 4.26 9.23 18.50
N LEU A 248 4.65 8.10 17.94
CA LEU A 248 5.29 7.01 18.67
C LEU A 248 6.82 7.16 18.68
N ALA A 249 7.47 6.55 19.68
CA ALA A 249 8.93 6.53 19.80
C ALA A 249 9.63 5.85 18.61
N LYS A 250 8.95 4.98 17.90
CA LYS A 250 9.49 4.25 16.75
C LYS A 250 8.50 4.34 15.56
N PRO A 251 8.41 5.49 14.89
CA PRO A 251 7.61 5.62 13.69
C PRO A 251 8.17 4.76 12.56
N LYS A 252 7.35 4.52 11.54
CA LYS A 252 7.72 3.74 10.36
C LYS A 252 7.29 4.46 9.11
N VAL A 253 8.13 4.46 8.09
CA VAL A 253 7.79 5.02 6.79
C VAL A 253 7.52 3.90 5.79
N PHE A 254 6.50 4.11 4.99
CA PHE A 254 6.12 3.27 3.87
C PHE A 254 6.08 4.15 2.62
N PHE A 255 6.88 3.82 1.64
CA PHE A 255 7.03 4.57 0.40
C PHE A 255 6.62 3.71 -0.78
N PHE A 256 5.87 4.31 -1.71
CA PHE A 256 5.61 3.76 -3.03
C PHE A 256 6.18 4.69 -4.10
N GLY A 257 7.09 4.19 -4.92
CA GLY A 257 7.54 4.88 -6.11
C GLY A 257 6.43 4.91 -7.17
N LYS A 258 6.24 6.08 -7.78
CA LYS A 258 5.50 6.16 -9.04
C LYS A 258 6.42 5.65 -10.12
N GLN A 259 6.19 4.47 -10.61
CA GLN A 259 6.79 4.08 -11.88
C GLN A 259 5.80 4.39 -13.00
N PRO A 260 6.24 5.06 -14.07
CA PRO A 260 5.47 5.02 -15.29
C PRO A 260 5.32 3.55 -15.67
N ILE A 261 4.08 3.11 -15.80
CA ILE A 261 3.78 1.78 -16.31
C ILE A 261 4.22 1.80 -17.77
N ASP A 262 5.46 1.39 -18.04
CA ASP A 262 5.88 1.10 -19.38
C ASP A 262 5.24 -0.23 -19.78
N HIS A 263 4.12 -0.13 -20.49
CA HIS A 263 3.37 -1.28 -20.99
C HIS A 263 4.16 -2.16 -21.97
N LYS A 264 5.39 -1.75 -22.33
CA LYS A 264 6.30 -2.47 -23.24
C LYS A 264 7.41 -3.21 -22.51
N ALA A 265 7.64 -2.93 -21.22
CA ALA A 265 8.64 -3.66 -20.45
C ALA A 265 8.13 -5.08 -20.18
N ASN A 266 8.87 -6.06 -20.61
CA ASN A 266 8.62 -7.47 -20.28
C ASN A 266 8.38 -7.62 -18.79
N VAL A 267 7.32 -8.33 -18.40
CA VAL A 267 6.85 -8.62 -17.05
C VAL A 267 7.95 -9.15 -16.10
N MET A 268 9.09 -9.53 -16.62
CA MET A 268 10.22 -10.09 -15.89
C MET A 268 11.19 -9.06 -15.28
N GLN A 269 11.11 -7.78 -15.60
CA GLN A 269 11.88 -6.74 -14.92
C GLN A 269 10.98 -6.01 -13.92
N GLN A 270 10.75 -6.65 -12.79
CA GLN A 270 10.06 -5.99 -11.67
C GLN A 270 11.01 -4.96 -11.06
N ALA A 271 10.80 -3.72 -11.43
CA ALA A 271 11.50 -2.61 -10.81
C ALA A 271 11.01 -2.44 -9.37
N LEU A 272 11.90 -1.93 -8.51
CA LEU A 272 11.59 -1.57 -7.13
C LEU A 272 10.35 -0.68 -7.07
N GLN A 273 9.26 -1.17 -6.47
CA GLN A 273 8.00 -0.43 -6.35
C GLN A 273 7.97 0.48 -5.13
N GLY A 274 8.80 0.21 -4.14
CA GLY A 274 8.82 1.00 -2.92
C GLY A 274 9.67 0.35 -1.83
N PHE A 275 9.51 0.84 -0.62
CA PHE A 275 10.11 0.25 0.56
C PHE A 275 9.32 0.56 1.84
N ALA A 276 9.59 -0.21 2.90
CA ALA A 276 9.18 0.11 4.25
C ALA A 276 10.43 0.22 5.13
N SER A 277 10.50 1.24 5.98
CA SER A 277 11.68 1.47 6.83
C SER A 277 11.30 2.02 8.20
N ASP A 278 12.06 1.65 9.21
CA ASP A 278 12.08 2.28 10.52
C ASP A 278 13.47 2.87 10.86
N ALA A 279 14.36 2.95 9.85
CA ALA A 279 15.63 3.61 9.99
C ALA A 279 15.45 5.11 10.28
N ALA A 280 16.06 5.61 11.34
CA ALA A 280 15.90 7.00 11.79
C ALA A 280 16.21 8.02 10.68
N THR A 281 17.23 7.77 9.86
CA THR A 281 17.58 8.63 8.72
C THR A 281 16.47 8.69 7.66
N MET A 282 15.83 7.57 7.38
CA MET A 282 14.71 7.52 6.42
C MET A 282 13.48 8.23 6.98
N ILE A 283 13.18 8.01 8.25
CA ILE A 283 12.08 8.71 8.92
C ILE A 283 12.32 10.23 8.92
N ALA A 284 13.53 10.68 9.28
CA ALA A 284 13.89 12.10 9.28
C ALA A 284 13.73 12.72 7.87
N LEU A 285 14.17 12.02 6.82
CA LEU A 285 14.00 12.46 5.43
C LEU A 285 12.52 12.68 5.08
N TYR A 286 11.64 11.72 5.40
CA TYR A 286 10.22 11.83 5.06
C TYR A 286 9.46 12.80 5.97
N LEU A 287 9.90 13.02 7.20
CA LEU A 287 9.41 14.12 8.04
C LEU A 287 9.79 15.47 7.43
N GLN A 288 11.02 15.62 6.93
CA GLN A 288 11.42 16.84 6.21
C GLN A 288 10.61 17.06 4.94
N GLU A 289 10.33 16.02 4.15
CA GLU A 289 9.41 16.10 3.00
C GLU A 289 7.99 16.52 3.44
N THR A 290 7.53 16.07 4.60
CA THR A 290 6.25 16.49 5.18
C THR A 290 6.24 17.98 5.51
N GLU A 291 7.32 18.51 6.10
CA GLU A 291 7.43 19.95 6.36
C GLU A 291 7.44 20.78 5.07
N LEU A 292 8.09 20.29 4.03
CA LEU A 292 8.02 20.92 2.70
C LEU A 292 6.58 20.90 2.14
N CYS A 293 5.82 19.83 2.37
CA CYS A 293 4.40 19.81 2.02
C CYS A 293 3.62 20.84 2.83
N ARG A 294 3.87 20.96 4.13
CA ARG A 294 3.21 21.96 5.01
C ARG A 294 3.47 23.40 4.55
N SER A 295 4.70 23.70 4.12
CA SER A 295 5.06 25.03 3.64
C SER A 295 4.42 25.40 2.29
N THR A 296 3.90 24.44 1.54
CA THR A 296 3.24 24.64 0.25
C THR A 296 1.72 24.44 0.30
N VAL A 297 1.13 24.37 1.49
CA VAL A 297 -0.32 24.34 1.68
C VAL A 297 -0.95 25.58 1.04
N ILE A 298 -2.00 25.38 0.26
CA ILE A 298 -2.69 26.50 -0.42
C ILE A 298 -3.54 27.24 0.64
N GLN A 299 -3.12 28.45 1.00
CA GLN A 299 -3.71 29.27 2.06
C GLN A 299 -5.21 29.52 1.83
N GLU A 300 -5.62 29.85 0.64
CA GLU A 300 -7.03 30.06 0.28
C GLU A 300 -7.91 28.84 0.58
N ILE A 301 -7.31 27.66 0.55
CA ILE A 301 -7.98 26.40 0.87
C ILE A 301 -7.89 26.14 2.39
N GLU A 302 -6.86 26.60 3.07
CA GLU A 302 -6.61 26.34 4.50
C GLU A 302 -7.35 27.32 5.43
N GLU A 303 -7.68 28.53 4.96
CA GLU A 303 -8.24 29.63 5.81
C GLU A 303 -9.51 29.26 6.59
N ASN A 304 -10.30 28.33 6.12
CA ASN A 304 -11.57 27.94 6.75
C ASN A 304 -11.59 26.43 7.07
N TYR A 305 -10.62 25.94 7.78
CA TYR A 305 -10.61 24.54 8.25
C TYR A 305 -11.73 24.30 9.30
N PRO A 306 -12.46 23.16 9.28
CA PRO A 306 -12.26 21.95 8.45
C PRO A 306 -12.86 22.03 7.04
N ASP A 307 -13.49 23.12 6.66
CA ASP A 307 -14.28 23.23 5.44
C ASP A 307 -13.48 23.36 4.15
N ASN A 308 -12.16 23.56 4.24
CA ASN A 308 -11.33 23.81 3.06
C ASN A 308 -11.38 22.70 2.02
N PHE A 309 -11.11 21.48 2.45
CA PHE A 309 -11.13 20.34 1.53
C PHE A 309 -12.54 20.13 0.97
N THR A 310 -13.56 20.22 1.85
CA THR A 310 -14.95 20.11 1.46
C THR A 310 -15.32 21.17 0.43
N ARG A 311 -14.98 22.43 0.69
CA ARG A 311 -15.26 23.56 -0.22
C ARG A 311 -14.54 23.40 -1.56
N TYR A 312 -13.27 23.01 -1.52
CA TYR A 312 -12.48 22.76 -2.73
C TYR A 312 -13.11 21.66 -3.59
N ILE A 313 -13.43 20.51 -3.00
CA ILE A 313 -14.07 19.40 -3.71
C ILE A 313 -15.46 19.81 -4.24
N SER A 314 -16.27 20.49 -3.46
CA SER A 314 -17.59 20.99 -3.90
C SER A 314 -17.47 21.91 -5.11
N ARG A 315 -16.48 22.82 -5.15
CA ARG A 315 -16.20 23.67 -6.33
C ARG A 315 -15.81 22.84 -7.54
N GLN A 316 -14.94 21.84 -7.37
CA GLN A 316 -14.53 20.96 -8.48
C GLN A 316 -15.72 20.17 -9.02
N PHE A 317 -16.57 19.62 -8.17
CA PHE A 317 -17.78 18.91 -8.60
C PHE A 317 -18.82 19.85 -9.24
N SER A 318 -18.94 21.07 -8.74
CA SER A 318 -19.80 22.09 -9.32
C SER A 318 -19.36 22.47 -10.75
N SER A 319 -18.06 22.64 -10.97
CA SER A 319 -17.53 22.92 -12.31
C SER A 319 -17.78 21.79 -13.33
N MET A 320 -18.02 20.58 -12.85
CA MET A 320 -18.32 19.40 -13.66
C MET A 320 -19.84 19.10 -13.72
N GLY A 321 -20.70 19.94 -13.14
CA GLY A 321 -22.16 19.73 -13.09
C GLY A 321 -22.60 18.59 -12.17
N LEU A 322 -21.78 18.24 -11.17
CA LEU A 322 -22.00 17.09 -10.29
C LEU A 322 -22.26 17.46 -8.82
N ALA A 323 -22.41 18.76 -8.49
CA ALA A 323 -22.59 19.23 -7.11
C ALA A 323 -23.75 18.54 -6.39
N MET A 324 -24.95 18.54 -6.96
CA MET A 324 -26.12 17.90 -6.36
C MET A 324 -25.91 16.40 -6.09
N LYS A 325 -25.22 15.68 -7.00
CA LYS A 325 -24.95 14.25 -6.78
C LYS A 325 -23.99 14.02 -5.62
N LEU A 326 -23.01 14.89 -5.43
CA LEU A 326 -22.09 14.83 -4.30
C LEU A 326 -22.81 15.13 -2.97
N GLU A 327 -23.63 16.16 -2.93
CA GLU A 327 -24.39 16.55 -1.74
C GLU A 327 -25.37 15.45 -1.32
N THR A 328 -26.18 14.93 -2.25
CA THR A 328 -27.07 13.80 -1.98
C THR A 328 -26.33 12.58 -1.44
N ALA A 329 -25.22 12.20 -2.06
CA ALA A 329 -24.43 11.06 -1.60
C ALA A 329 -23.81 11.32 -0.22
N ALA A 330 -23.36 12.54 0.08
CA ALA A 330 -22.81 12.90 1.37
C ALA A 330 -23.86 12.91 2.49
N GLU A 331 -25.11 13.32 2.18
CA GLU A 331 -26.24 13.24 3.11
C GLU A 331 -26.64 11.79 3.42
N GLU A 332 -26.66 10.92 2.41
CA GLU A 332 -26.93 9.49 2.58
C GLU A 332 -25.90 8.85 3.52
N VAL A 333 -24.62 9.18 3.36
CA VAL A 333 -23.54 8.72 4.26
C VAL A 333 -23.75 9.24 5.68
N GLY A 334 -24.16 10.51 5.86
CA GLY A 334 -24.37 11.11 7.17
C GLY A 334 -25.61 10.58 7.91
N ARG A 335 -26.69 10.22 7.19
CA ARG A 335 -27.94 9.67 7.79
C ARG A 335 -27.80 8.23 8.23
N GLY A 336 -26.87 7.48 7.66
CA GLY A 336 -26.71 6.05 7.94
C GLY A 336 -26.12 5.73 9.31
N GLY A 337 -25.66 6.71 10.11
CA GLY A 337 -25.13 6.53 11.49
C GLY A 337 -24.00 5.50 11.64
N GLU A 338 -23.94 4.55 10.76
CA GLU A 338 -22.86 3.64 10.42
C GLU A 338 -22.54 3.88 8.94
N LEU A 339 -21.26 4.17 8.65
CA LEU A 339 -20.76 4.06 7.28
C LEU A 339 -21.06 2.64 6.82
N VAL A 340 -22.22 2.46 6.16
CA VAL A 340 -22.70 1.13 5.73
C VAL A 340 -21.71 0.60 4.70
N PHE A 341 -20.91 -0.30 5.15
CA PHE A 341 -19.95 -1.05 4.35
C PHE A 341 -20.63 -2.30 3.79
N PHE A 342 -21.19 -2.18 2.61
CA PHE A 342 -21.54 -3.32 1.77
C PHE A 342 -20.51 -3.54 0.68
#